data_7e72f214a8b26d5ff6f0533c91df9e98
#
_entry.id   7e72f214a8b26d5ff6f0533c91df9e98
#
_cell.length_a   1.000
_cell.length_b   1.000
_cell.length_c   1.000
_cell.angle_alpha   90.00
_cell.angle_beta   90.00
_cell.angle_gamma   90.00
#
_symmetry.space_group_name_H-M   'P 1'
#
loop_
_entity.id
_entity.type
_entity.pdbx_description
1 polymer ?
#
loop_
_entity_poly.entity_id
_entity_poly.type
_entity_poly.pdbx_seq_one_letter_code
_entity_poly.pdbx_strand_id
1 'polypeptide(L)'
;MTAVLTAGFIALLFSLLVTPFYAKWLVNKQFGQFIRQDGPTAHYTKRGTPTMGGVIIILAIIIGWGAGHIHQAITSGKGPSASSLILIFLLVGLGFIGWLDDWIKISKHRSLGLNPTGKILGQLAVGSIFSGLALGFENSRGLSPASTKISVCLLYTS
;
A
#
# COMPACT_ATOMS: atom_id res chain seq x y z
N MET A 1 13.22 10.07 16.58
CA MET A 1 12.45 11.16 15.96
C MET A 1 12.99 11.55 14.58
N THR A 2 14.28 11.83 14.43
CA THR A 2 14.90 12.23 13.16
C THR A 2 14.65 11.23 12.01
N ALA A 3 14.79 9.93 12.24
CA ALA A 3 14.56 8.89 11.21
C ALA A 3 13.12 8.89 10.66
N VAL A 4 12.12 9.18 11.50
CA VAL A 4 10.72 9.25 11.06
C VAL A 4 10.50 10.50 10.21
N LEU A 5 11.07 11.62 10.61
CA LEU A 5 10.99 12.87 9.86
C LEU A 5 11.70 12.76 8.51
N THR A 6 12.88 12.14 8.45
CA THR A 6 13.59 11.90 7.19
C THR A 6 12.82 10.97 6.27
N ALA A 7 12.24 9.88 6.79
CA ALA A 7 11.38 8.97 6.03
C ALA A 7 10.17 9.69 5.43
N GLY A 8 9.45 10.47 6.25
CA GLY A 8 8.28 11.22 5.80
C GLY A 8 8.62 12.29 4.79
N PHE A 9 9.71 13.04 4.99
CA PHE A 9 10.15 14.07 4.07
C PHE A 9 10.55 13.50 2.70
N ILE A 10 11.31 12.40 2.68
CA ILE A 10 11.72 11.75 1.44
C ILE A 10 10.52 11.17 0.70
N ALA A 11 9.58 10.51 1.41
CA ALA A 11 8.36 9.99 0.81
C ALA A 11 7.50 11.10 0.20
N LEU A 12 7.35 12.22 0.90
CA LEU A 12 6.62 13.41 0.43
C LEU A 12 7.27 14.00 -0.83
N LEU A 13 8.58 14.26 -0.77
CA LEU A 13 9.33 14.80 -1.90
C LEU A 13 9.23 13.89 -3.14
N PHE A 14 9.45 12.60 -2.96
CA PHE A 14 9.33 11.62 -4.03
C PHE A 14 7.93 11.65 -4.65
N SER A 15 6.90 11.59 -3.81
CA SER A 15 5.51 11.62 -4.27
C SER A 15 5.18 12.88 -5.06
N LEU A 16 5.55 14.06 -4.54
CA LEU A 16 5.28 15.34 -5.20
C LEU A 16 6.00 15.47 -6.55
N LEU A 17 7.26 15.04 -6.62
CA LEU A 17 8.06 15.16 -7.83
C LEU A 17 7.66 14.13 -8.90
N VAL A 18 7.41 12.89 -8.49
CA VAL A 18 7.20 11.78 -9.45
C VAL A 18 5.75 11.70 -9.94
N THR A 19 4.77 12.07 -9.10
CA THR A 19 3.34 11.98 -9.46
C THR A 19 2.99 12.67 -10.77
N PRO A 20 3.40 13.93 -11.06
CA PRO A 20 3.02 14.59 -12.31
C PRO A 20 3.63 13.91 -13.54
N PHE A 21 4.86 13.38 -13.44
CA PHE A 21 5.51 12.65 -14.52
C PHE A 21 4.81 11.31 -14.77
N TYR A 22 4.51 10.59 -13.71
CA TYR A 22 3.80 9.31 -13.78
C TYR A 22 2.39 9.48 -14.33
N ALA A 23 1.65 10.49 -13.90
CA ALA A 23 0.33 10.79 -14.42
C ALA A 23 0.35 11.08 -15.93
N LYS A 24 1.30 11.90 -16.40
CA LYS A 24 1.51 12.16 -17.82
C LYS A 24 1.85 10.87 -18.59
N TRP A 25 2.71 10.03 -18.02
CA TRP A 25 3.08 8.75 -18.64
C TRP A 25 1.87 7.82 -18.78
N LEU A 26 1.02 7.72 -17.74
CA LEU A 26 -0.22 6.93 -17.78
C LEU A 26 -1.20 7.44 -18.82
N VAL A 27 -1.37 8.76 -18.93
CA VAL A 27 -2.22 9.39 -19.96
C VAL A 27 -1.69 9.08 -21.36
N ASN A 28 -0.38 9.21 -21.58
CA ASN A 28 0.25 8.91 -22.87
C ASN A 28 0.10 7.43 -23.27
N LYS A 29 0.07 6.53 -22.29
CA LYS A 29 -0.18 5.09 -22.50
C LYS A 29 -1.67 4.76 -22.62
N GLN A 30 -2.55 5.77 -22.56
CA GLN A 30 -4.01 5.59 -22.58
C GLN A 30 -4.55 4.71 -21.43
N PHE A 31 -3.86 4.68 -20.30
CA PHE A 31 -4.29 3.98 -19.08
C PHE A 31 -5.34 4.79 -18.32
N GLY A 32 -6.41 5.17 -19.02
CA GLY A 32 -7.54 5.93 -18.47
C GLY A 32 -8.69 5.02 -18.05
N GLN A 33 -9.60 5.58 -17.25
CA GLN A 33 -10.81 4.87 -16.85
C GLN A 33 -11.71 4.61 -18.04
N PHE A 34 -12.09 3.34 -18.25
CA PHE A 34 -13.14 2.96 -19.18
C PHE A 34 -14.49 3.21 -18.51
N ILE A 35 -15.21 4.24 -18.99
CA ILE A 35 -16.54 4.57 -18.48
C ILE A 35 -17.55 3.67 -19.19
N ARG A 36 -18.46 3.05 -18.43
CA ARG A 36 -19.60 2.32 -18.97
C ARG A 36 -20.48 3.26 -19.79
N GLN A 37 -20.87 2.84 -20.99
CA GLN A 37 -21.72 3.63 -21.90
C GLN A 37 -23.13 3.87 -21.35
N ASP A 38 -23.56 3.03 -20.39
CA ASP A 38 -24.91 3.09 -19.78
C ASP A 38 -25.02 4.01 -18.56
N GLY A 39 -23.97 4.81 -18.26
CA GLY A 39 -23.93 5.70 -17.10
C GLY A 39 -24.44 7.12 -17.39
N PRO A 40 -24.80 7.91 -16.34
CA PRO A 40 -25.21 9.29 -16.49
C PRO A 40 -24.18 10.13 -17.25
N THR A 41 -24.64 11.02 -18.13
CA THR A 41 -23.80 11.86 -19.02
C THR A 41 -22.75 12.70 -18.27
N ALA A 42 -23.01 13.05 -17.00
CA ALA A 42 -22.06 13.76 -16.14
C ALA A 42 -20.73 13.01 -15.89
N HIS A 43 -20.69 11.69 -16.13
CA HIS A 43 -19.46 10.89 -15.98
C HIS A 43 -18.53 10.95 -17.21
N TYR A 44 -18.99 11.46 -18.35
CA TYR A 44 -18.16 11.60 -19.55
C TYR A 44 -17.01 12.59 -19.39
N THR A 45 -17.13 13.57 -18.49
CA THR A 45 -16.07 14.52 -18.17
C THR A 45 -14.86 13.87 -17.46
N LYS A 46 -15.03 12.67 -16.87
CA LYS A 46 -13.97 11.89 -16.22
C LYS A 46 -13.26 10.91 -17.16
N ARG A 47 -13.62 10.91 -18.45
CA ARG A 47 -12.99 10.08 -19.44
C ARG A 47 -11.53 10.47 -19.61
N GLY A 48 -10.61 9.53 -19.38
CA GLY A 48 -9.17 9.82 -19.45
C GLY A 48 -8.48 10.09 -18.12
N THR A 49 -9.19 10.09 -16.97
CA THR A 49 -8.53 10.14 -15.67
C THR A 49 -7.63 8.92 -15.50
N PRO A 50 -6.31 9.08 -15.24
CA PRO A 50 -5.40 7.95 -15.14
C PRO A 50 -5.77 7.05 -13.95
N THR A 51 -5.75 5.73 -14.18
CA THR A 51 -5.83 4.70 -13.14
C THR A 51 -4.44 4.32 -12.65
N MET A 52 -4.31 3.49 -11.62
CA MET A 52 -3.03 3.05 -11.04
C MET A 52 -2.24 4.11 -10.25
N GLY A 53 -2.86 5.21 -9.82
CA GLY A 53 -2.19 6.23 -9.01
C GLY A 53 -1.61 5.69 -7.69
N GLY A 54 -2.19 4.62 -7.14
CA GLY A 54 -1.72 3.95 -5.93
C GLY A 54 -0.29 3.40 -6.00
N VAL A 55 0.21 3.09 -7.21
CA VAL A 55 1.58 2.58 -7.39
C VAL A 55 2.61 3.59 -6.90
N ILE A 56 2.44 4.88 -7.22
CA ILE A 56 3.36 5.93 -6.76
C ILE A 56 3.32 6.08 -5.24
N ILE A 57 2.15 5.97 -4.63
CA ILE A 57 2.00 6.07 -3.17
C ILE A 57 2.76 4.92 -2.49
N ILE A 58 2.61 3.70 -2.98
CA ILE A 58 3.31 2.52 -2.45
C ILE A 58 4.82 2.68 -2.62
N LEU A 59 5.29 3.10 -3.79
CA LEU A 59 6.71 3.35 -4.04
C LEU A 59 7.27 4.46 -3.13
N ALA A 60 6.53 5.55 -2.94
CA ALA A 60 6.92 6.63 -2.04
C ALA A 60 7.08 6.14 -0.60
N ILE A 61 6.15 5.30 -0.12
CA ILE A 61 6.22 4.72 1.23
C ILE A 61 7.43 3.80 1.36
N ILE A 62 7.70 2.92 0.38
CA ILE A 62 8.84 1.99 0.39
C ILE A 62 10.17 2.77 0.39
N ILE A 63 10.29 3.79 -0.45
CA ILE A 63 11.50 4.63 -0.54
C ILE A 63 11.70 5.40 0.76
N GLY A 64 10.66 6.03 1.30
CA GLY A 64 10.73 6.74 2.58
C GLY A 64 11.09 5.81 3.73
N TRP A 65 10.46 4.63 3.80
CA TRP A 65 10.78 3.60 4.78
C TRP A 65 12.24 3.16 4.69
N GLY A 66 12.73 2.87 3.48
CA GLY A 66 14.12 2.49 3.24
C GLY A 66 15.11 3.58 3.68
N ALA A 67 14.84 4.83 3.31
CA ALA A 67 15.67 5.98 3.70
C ALA A 67 15.69 6.18 5.23
N GLY A 68 14.55 6.04 5.90
CA GLY A 68 14.44 6.10 7.36
C GLY A 68 15.28 5.01 8.05
N HIS A 69 15.24 3.78 7.52
CA HIS A 69 16.05 2.68 8.06
C HIS A 69 17.54 2.81 7.76
N ILE A 70 17.93 3.29 6.60
CA ILE A 70 19.33 3.62 6.28
C ILE A 70 19.86 4.67 7.26
N HIS A 71 19.12 5.75 7.47
CA HIS A 71 19.48 6.78 8.45
C HIS A 71 19.62 6.19 9.87
N GLN A 72 18.70 5.32 10.27
CA GLN A 72 18.73 4.66 11.58
C GLN A 72 19.90 3.70 11.71
N ALA A 73 20.23 2.96 10.67
CA ALA A 73 21.38 2.04 10.65
C ALA A 73 22.69 2.80 10.81
N ILE A 74 22.86 3.92 10.11
CA ILE A 74 24.05 4.77 10.21
C ILE A 74 24.19 5.41 11.59
N THR A 75 23.05 5.86 12.19
CA THR A 75 23.10 6.63 13.44
C THR A 75 23.11 5.75 14.68
N SER A 76 22.48 4.57 14.64
CA SER A 76 22.24 3.72 15.82
C SER A 76 22.64 2.27 15.63
N GLY A 77 23.15 1.88 14.46
CA GLY A 77 23.52 0.50 14.14
C GLY A 77 22.35 -0.50 14.15
N LYS A 78 21.10 -0.02 14.16
CA LYS A 78 19.90 -0.87 14.25
C LYS A 78 19.31 -1.09 12.87
N GLY A 79 19.09 -2.35 12.51
CA GLY A 79 18.40 -2.75 11.30
C GLY A 79 16.85 -2.59 11.41
N PRO A 80 16.13 -2.91 10.32
CA PRO A 80 14.67 -2.87 10.31
C PRO A 80 14.07 -3.87 11.32
N SER A 81 13.01 -3.45 12.00
CA SER A 81 12.30 -4.32 12.94
C SER A 81 11.40 -5.31 12.19
N ALA A 82 11.14 -6.49 12.78
CA ALA A 82 10.19 -7.46 12.24
C ALA A 82 8.81 -6.83 11.97
N SER A 83 8.33 -6.00 12.89
CA SER A 83 7.06 -5.28 12.73
C SER A 83 7.03 -4.39 11.49
N SER A 84 8.13 -3.68 11.19
CA SER A 84 8.18 -2.81 10.00
C SER A 84 8.20 -3.61 8.69
N LEU A 85 8.88 -4.76 8.67
CA LEU A 85 8.92 -5.66 7.51
C LEU A 85 7.55 -6.27 7.23
N ILE A 86 6.84 -6.72 8.28
CA ILE A 86 5.50 -7.29 8.17
C ILE A 86 4.49 -6.24 7.67
N LEU A 87 4.61 -4.97 8.10
CA LEU A 87 3.78 -3.89 7.60
C LEU A 87 4.05 -3.57 6.12
N ILE A 88 5.31 -3.58 5.69
CA ILE A 88 5.66 -3.42 4.27
C ILE A 88 5.11 -4.60 3.45
N PHE A 89 5.22 -5.83 3.97
CA PHE A 89 4.61 -7.00 3.32
C PHE A 89 3.10 -6.81 3.12
N LEU A 90 2.37 -6.36 4.15
CA LEU A 90 0.93 -6.10 4.05
C LEU A 90 0.62 -5.03 3.00
N LEU A 91 1.36 -3.91 3.03
CA LEU A 91 1.21 -2.81 2.08
C LEU A 91 1.41 -3.29 0.64
N VAL A 92 2.50 -4.00 0.38
CA VAL A 92 2.84 -4.49 -0.97
C VAL A 92 1.86 -5.57 -1.41
N GLY A 93 1.48 -6.50 -0.52
CA GLY A 93 0.54 -7.57 -0.83
C GLY A 93 -0.85 -7.04 -1.21
N LEU A 94 -1.42 -6.13 -0.42
CA LEU A 94 -2.70 -5.49 -0.74
C LEU A 94 -2.60 -4.57 -1.96
N GLY A 95 -1.48 -3.85 -2.08
CA GLY A 95 -1.20 -2.99 -3.23
C GLY A 95 -1.08 -3.78 -4.53
N PHE A 96 -0.49 -4.96 -4.48
CA PHE A 96 -0.39 -5.86 -5.63
C PHE A 96 -1.77 -6.34 -6.12
N ILE A 97 -2.68 -6.66 -5.19
CA ILE A 97 -4.07 -7.02 -5.54
C ILE A 97 -4.77 -5.84 -6.23
N GLY A 98 -4.61 -4.62 -5.70
CA GLY A 98 -5.15 -3.41 -6.33
C GLY A 98 -4.55 -3.14 -7.72
N TRP A 99 -3.25 -3.32 -7.85
CA TRP A 99 -2.56 -3.20 -9.13
C TRP A 99 -3.05 -4.24 -10.15
N LEU A 100 -3.24 -5.50 -9.75
CA LEU A 100 -3.81 -6.55 -10.60
C LEU A 100 -5.22 -6.21 -11.05
N ASP A 101 -6.06 -5.66 -10.17
CA ASP A 101 -7.41 -5.22 -10.50
C ASP A 101 -7.40 -4.16 -11.61
N ASP A 102 -6.54 -3.17 -11.48
CA ASP A 102 -6.39 -2.10 -12.46
C ASP A 102 -5.72 -2.59 -13.76
N TRP A 103 -4.73 -3.47 -13.65
CA TRP A 103 -4.10 -4.08 -14.81
C TRP A 103 -5.08 -4.87 -15.68
N ILE A 104 -5.97 -5.66 -15.06
CA ILE A 104 -7.00 -6.43 -15.77
C ILE A 104 -7.98 -5.49 -16.50
N LYS A 105 -8.39 -4.38 -15.86
CA LYS A 105 -9.26 -3.38 -16.49
C LYS A 105 -8.62 -2.81 -17.77
N ILE A 106 -7.35 -2.44 -17.68
CA ILE A 106 -6.61 -1.86 -18.80
C ILE A 106 -6.38 -2.90 -19.90
N SER A 107 -5.88 -4.07 -19.53
CA SER A 107 -5.55 -5.14 -20.51
C SER A 107 -6.77 -5.66 -21.26
N LYS A 108 -7.93 -5.71 -20.60
CA LYS A 108 -9.18 -6.21 -21.21
C LYS A 108 -10.10 -5.09 -21.70
N HIS A 109 -9.65 -3.84 -21.69
CA HIS A 109 -10.42 -2.66 -22.12
C HIS A 109 -11.86 -2.63 -21.55
N ARG A 110 -12.03 -2.97 -20.27
CA ARG A 110 -13.33 -3.03 -19.61
C ARG A 110 -13.32 -2.34 -18.24
N SER A 111 -14.50 -1.91 -17.78
CA SER A 111 -14.66 -1.27 -16.46
C SER A 111 -14.56 -2.26 -15.29
N LEU A 112 -14.68 -3.57 -15.54
CA LEU A 112 -14.62 -4.61 -14.51
C LEU A 112 -13.20 -5.18 -14.43
N GLY A 113 -12.58 -5.10 -13.25
CA GLY A 113 -11.28 -5.69 -12.93
C GLY A 113 -11.38 -7.16 -12.49
N LEU A 114 -10.79 -7.49 -11.35
CA LEU A 114 -10.91 -8.80 -10.73
C LEU A 114 -12.38 -9.10 -10.34
N ASN A 115 -12.74 -10.38 -10.40
CA ASN A 115 -14.01 -10.83 -9.82
C ASN A 115 -14.05 -10.48 -8.33
N PRO A 116 -15.23 -10.07 -7.79
CA PRO A 116 -15.37 -9.74 -6.36
C PRO A 116 -14.84 -10.84 -5.43
N THR A 117 -15.15 -12.11 -5.77
CA THR A 117 -14.67 -13.29 -5.01
C THR A 117 -13.15 -13.40 -5.02
N GLY A 118 -12.49 -13.21 -6.18
CA GLY A 118 -11.04 -13.24 -6.30
C GLY A 118 -10.36 -12.11 -5.51
N LYS A 119 -10.96 -10.93 -5.49
CA LYS A 119 -10.48 -9.79 -4.70
C LYS A 119 -10.55 -10.09 -3.19
N ILE A 120 -11.70 -10.58 -2.71
CA ILE A 120 -11.89 -10.95 -1.30
C ILE A 120 -10.94 -12.08 -0.90
N LEU A 121 -10.82 -13.13 -1.71
CA LEU A 121 -9.90 -14.24 -1.41
C LEU A 121 -8.44 -13.78 -1.36
N GLY A 122 -8.02 -12.92 -2.29
CA GLY A 122 -6.67 -12.36 -2.27
C GLY A 122 -6.40 -11.53 -1.02
N GLN A 123 -7.35 -10.67 -0.63
CA GLN A 123 -7.23 -9.85 0.58
C GLN A 123 -7.21 -10.72 1.86
N LEU A 124 -8.06 -11.74 1.93
CA LEU A 124 -8.08 -12.70 3.04
C LEU A 124 -6.78 -13.48 3.12
N ALA A 125 -6.22 -13.94 2.01
CA ALA A 125 -4.95 -14.64 1.97
C ALA A 125 -3.81 -13.76 2.51
N VAL A 126 -3.67 -12.53 2.00
CA VAL A 126 -2.64 -11.58 2.48
C VAL A 126 -2.86 -11.26 3.97
N GLY A 127 -4.09 -11.02 4.40
CA GLY A 127 -4.42 -10.74 5.79
C GLY A 127 -4.12 -11.91 6.73
N SER A 128 -4.42 -13.15 6.29
CA SER A 128 -4.12 -14.36 7.07
C SER A 128 -2.60 -14.59 7.22
N ILE A 129 -1.85 -14.43 6.13
CA ILE A 129 -0.39 -14.52 6.17
C ILE A 129 0.18 -13.43 7.08
N PHE A 130 -0.29 -12.19 6.94
CA PHE A 130 0.11 -11.08 7.81
C PHE A 130 -0.16 -11.41 9.30
N SER A 131 -1.35 -11.92 9.63
CA SER A 131 -1.70 -12.29 11.01
C SER A 131 -0.81 -13.40 11.54
N GLY A 132 -0.54 -14.43 10.73
CA GLY A 132 0.36 -15.51 11.10
C GLY A 132 1.79 -15.02 11.37
N LEU A 133 2.31 -14.15 10.50
CA LEU A 133 3.62 -13.55 10.67
C LEU A 133 3.67 -12.63 11.89
N ALA A 134 2.63 -11.83 12.13
CA ALA A 134 2.56 -10.90 13.25
C ALA A 134 2.52 -11.61 14.61
N LEU A 135 1.95 -12.81 14.66
CA LEU A 135 1.92 -13.64 15.87
C LEU A 135 3.15 -14.52 16.03
N GLY A 136 3.75 -14.97 14.91
CA GLY A 136 4.85 -15.95 14.89
C GLY A 136 6.25 -15.36 15.08
N PHE A 137 6.45 -14.06 14.79
CA PHE A 137 7.75 -13.42 14.99
C PHE A 137 7.91 -12.92 16.43
N GLU A 138 8.51 -13.74 17.28
CA GLU A 138 8.94 -13.30 18.60
C GLU A 138 10.28 -12.56 18.50
N ASN A 139 10.39 -11.44 19.23
CA ASN A 139 11.66 -10.76 19.36
C ASN A 139 12.51 -11.43 20.47
N SER A 140 13.76 -10.97 20.66
CA SER A 140 14.68 -11.47 21.71
C SER A 140 14.13 -11.35 23.15
N ARG A 141 12.98 -10.74 23.35
CA ARG A 141 12.27 -10.62 24.63
C ARG A 141 11.02 -11.51 24.73
N GLY A 142 10.81 -12.41 23.77
CA GLY A 142 9.63 -13.27 23.72
C GLY A 142 8.33 -12.53 23.40
N LEU A 143 8.42 -11.33 22.80
CA LEU A 143 7.25 -10.52 22.43
C LEU A 143 7.07 -10.57 20.92
N SER A 144 5.89 -11.00 20.47
CA SER A 144 5.49 -10.91 19.07
C SER A 144 5.05 -9.49 18.69
N PRO A 145 5.10 -9.09 17.40
CA PRO A 145 4.59 -7.81 16.92
C PRO A 145 3.11 -7.56 17.27
N ALA A 146 2.33 -8.62 17.38
CA ALA A 146 0.92 -8.56 17.80
C ALA A 146 0.70 -9.39 19.06
N SER A 147 -0.26 -8.99 19.90
CA SER A 147 -0.70 -9.73 21.09
C SER A 147 -1.97 -10.51 20.77
N THR A 148 -2.08 -11.74 21.27
CA THR A 148 -3.33 -12.52 21.24
C THR A 148 -4.37 -12.02 22.24
N LYS A 149 -3.99 -11.06 23.12
CA LYS A 149 -4.89 -10.47 24.11
C LYS A 149 -5.64 -9.30 23.50
N ILE A 150 -6.97 -9.34 23.55
CA ILE A 150 -7.84 -8.23 23.16
C ILE A 150 -7.99 -7.30 24.38
N SER A 151 -7.45 -6.09 24.28
CA SER A 151 -7.66 -5.06 25.30
C SER A 151 -8.91 -4.27 24.93
N VAL A 152 -10.01 -4.50 25.63
CA VAL A 152 -11.23 -3.69 25.49
C VAL A 152 -11.13 -2.53 26.49
N CYS A 153 -10.90 -1.35 26.00
CA CYS A 153 -10.66 -0.14 26.79
C CYS A 153 -11.80 0.22 27.77
N LEU A 154 -13.01 -0.30 27.52
CA LEU A 154 -14.20 -0.08 28.34
C LEU A 154 -14.22 -0.90 29.67
N LEU A 155 -13.34 -1.87 29.84
CA LEU A 155 -13.33 -2.72 31.04
C LEU A 155 -12.26 -2.29 32.07
N TYR A 156 -11.57 -1.16 31.86
CA TYR A 156 -10.48 -0.71 32.74
C TYR A 156 -10.85 0.47 33.63
N THR A 157 -12.14 0.73 33.84
CA THR A 157 -12.63 1.71 34.82
C THR A 157 -13.28 0.99 36.01
N SER A 158 -12.46 0.34 36.80
CA SER A 158 -12.80 -0.03 38.21
C SER A 158 -11.53 -0.29 38.99
#